data_58f1da1a6be58d9ca2960df0744b8b65
#
_entry.id   58f1da1a6be58d9ca2960df0744b8b65
#
_cell.length_a   1.000
_cell.length_b   1.000
_cell.length_c   1.000
_cell.angle_alpha   90.00
_cell.angle_beta   90.00
_cell.angle_gamma   90.00
#
_symmetry.space_group_name_H-M   'P 1'
#
loop_
_entity.id
_entity.type
_entity.pdbx_description
1 polymer ?
#
loop_
_entity_poly.entity_id
_entity_poly.type
_entity_poly.pdbx_seq_one_letter_code
_entity_poly.pdbx_strand_id
1 'polypeptide(L)'
;MMFSIACSNTHRDPLTGHYLPNASMNPMMIKSGTYMGRHVNYAVGHVNITPEWWENDGIVSVRSAIRPHENSTDQYNENYGVGADGKMTFKSGTKMGVWNYIEKIDNTDHINMVGQTQKSTHAMLQEKFFELAKMLNSIPARTSASDTHICPGAGFTDMPAYSSWAHEGLDYCIQNGIMSGMSATTIAPDGVTTRAQLVEMLYCQAGSPKAAKTSPFTDLTENWYVDAVNWAAEKGVVSGTSATTFSPNATITRQDMATILYNYAKNVLDLNVFRTADLTGYPDYSSISGYARTPMSWAVAQGLICGVGNANGVTTLEPKGDATRAQTAAIIMRFCQNVL
;
A
#
# COMPACT_ATOMS: atom_id res chain seq x y z
N MET A 1 -10.69 3.67 -6.66
CA MET A 1 -11.90 3.92 -5.83
C MET A 1 -11.78 3.10 -4.56
N MET A 2 -12.18 3.67 -3.44
CA MET A 2 -12.18 2.98 -2.14
C MET A 2 -13.62 2.81 -1.69
N PHE A 3 -13.95 1.64 -1.14
CA PHE A 3 -15.28 1.32 -0.65
C PHE A 3 -15.21 0.82 0.79
N SER A 4 -16.23 1.12 1.57
CA SER A 4 -16.36 0.60 2.93
C SER A 4 -17.75 0.02 3.17
N ILE A 5 -17.78 -1.06 3.93
CA ILE A 5 -18.99 -1.67 4.49
C ILE A 5 -18.75 -1.77 5.99
N ALA A 6 -19.71 -1.31 6.78
CA ALA A 6 -19.69 -1.48 8.23
C ALA A 6 -20.63 -2.61 8.65
N CYS A 7 -20.37 -3.21 9.78
CA CYS A 7 -21.33 -4.09 10.42
C CYS A 7 -21.56 -3.68 11.88
N SER A 8 -22.75 -3.99 12.41
CA SER A 8 -23.12 -3.71 13.79
C SER A 8 -23.89 -4.87 14.36
N ASN A 9 -23.52 -5.29 15.56
CA ASN A 9 -24.28 -6.28 16.33
C ASN A 9 -24.54 -5.81 17.76
N THR A 10 -24.81 -4.52 17.89
CA THR A 10 -25.20 -3.87 19.14
C THR A 10 -26.48 -3.06 18.95
N HIS A 11 -27.18 -2.78 20.03
CA HIS A 11 -28.33 -1.88 20.09
C HIS A 11 -28.13 -0.85 21.17
N ARG A 12 -28.71 0.34 20.99
CA ARG A 12 -28.66 1.41 21.98
C ARG A 12 -29.65 1.13 23.10
N ASP A 13 -29.16 1.04 24.32
CA ASP A 13 -30.00 0.99 25.54
C ASP A 13 -30.66 2.36 25.76
N PRO A 14 -31.99 2.44 25.80
CA PRO A 14 -32.71 3.70 25.95
C PRO A 14 -32.52 4.38 27.30
N LEU A 15 -32.15 3.62 28.33
CA LEU A 15 -31.98 4.14 29.70
C LEU A 15 -30.60 4.73 29.92
N THR A 16 -29.57 4.08 29.46
CA THR A 16 -28.17 4.48 29.69
C THR A 16 -27.55 5.17 28.51
N GLY A 17 -28.14 5.03 27.34
CA GLY A 17 -27.55 5.49 26.06
C GLY A 17 -26.37 4.65 25.57
N HIS A 18 -25.93 3.65 26.34
CA HIS A 18 -24.84 2.74 25.97
C HIS A 18 -25.28 1.79 24.85
N TYR A 19 -24.32 1.29 24.10
CA TYR A 19 -24.57 0.22 23.14
C TYR A 19 -24.29 -1.14 23.78
N LEU A 20 -25.28 -2.01 23.76
CA LEU A 20 -25.23 -3.37 24.33
C LEU A 20 -25.23 -4.41 23.20
N PRO A 21 -24.52 -5.53 23.38
CA PRO A 21 -24.53 -6.63 22.41
C PRO A 21 -25.96 -7.16 22.16
N ASN A 22 -26.26 -7.41 20.89
CA ASN A 22 -27.47 -8.14 20.50
C ASN A 22 -27.37 -9.62 20.88
N ALA A 23 -28.50 -10.29 21.04
CA ALA A 23 -28.54 -11.73 21.32
C ALA A 23 -27.89 -12.59 20.21
N SER A 24 -27.80 -12.05 19.01
CA SER A 24 -27.14 -12.69 17.85
C SER A 24 -25.62 -12.53 17.84
N MET A 25 -25.04 -11.73 18.74
CA MET A 25 -23.59 -11.54 18.77
C MET A 25 -22.88 -12.84 19.18
N ASN A 26 -21.81 -13.17 18.46
CA ASN A 26 -20.97 -14.32 18.81
C ASN A 26 -20.48 -14.21 20.26
N PRO A 27 -20.62 -15.28 21.07
CA PRO A 27 -20.23 -15.24 22.49
C PRO A 27 -18.81 -14.77 22.76
N MET A 28 -17.88 -15.01 21.85
CA MET A 28 -16.49 -14.53 21.96
C MET A 28 -16.38 -13.00 21.86
N MET A 29 -17.35 -12.35 21.19
CA MET A 29 -17.35 -10.92 20.94
C MET A 29 -18.13 -10.11 22.00
N ILE A 30 -18.93 -10.77 22.85
CA ILE A 30 -19.81 -10.09 23.83
C ILE A 30 -19.02 -9.19 24.78
N LYS A 31 -17.88 -9.66 25.28
CA LYS A 31 -17.08 -8.85 26.23
C LYS A 31 -16.50 -7.59 25.58
N SER A 32 -15.91 -7.73 24.39
CA SER A 32 -15.35 -6.58 23.66
C SER A 32 -16.45 -5.65 23.16
N GLY A 33 -17.56 -6.18 22.64
CA GLY A 33 -18.72 -5.38 22.23
C GLY A 33 -19.34 -4.58 23.37
N THR A 34 -19.46 -5.19 24.56
CA THR A 34 -19.92 -4.49 25.77
C THR A 34 -18.93 -3.42 26.22
N TYR A 35 -17.63 -3.70 26.18
CA TYR A 35 -16.61 -2.71 26.54
C TYR A 35 -16.63 -1.51 25.61
N MET A 36 -16.62 -1.74 24.30
CA MET A 36 -16.68 -0.68 23.29
C MET A 36 -17.97 0.14 23.35
N GLY A 37 -19.08 -0.51 23.63
CA GLY A 37 -20.41 0.12 23.68
C GLY A 37 -20.65 1.10 24.83
N ARG A 38 -19.71 1.22 25.76
CA ARG A 38 -19.82 2.10 26.94
C ARG A 38 -18.54 2.81 27.35
N HIS A 39 -17.49 2.66 26.58
CA HIS A 39 -16.18 3.22 26.95
C HIS A 39 -16.18 4.73 26.75
N VAL A 40 -15.92 5.47 27.82
CA VAL A 40 -15.98 6.94 27.85
C VAL A 40 -14.57 7.50 27.80
N ASN A 41 -14.36 8.46 26.92
CA ASN A 41 -13.27 9.43 26.95
C ASN A 41 -11.86 8.91 27.24
N TYR A 42 -11.30 8.14 26.34
CA TYR A 42 -9.87 8.01 26.28
C TYR A 42 -9.35 8.54 24.95
N ALA A 43 -8.51 9.56 25.04
CA ALA A 43 -7.63 9.90 23.95
C ALA A 43 -6.60 8.76 23.83
N VAL A 44 -6.81 7.83 22.92
CA VAL A 44 -5.79 6.87 22.51
C VAL A 44 -5.15 7.45 21.28
N GLY A 45 -3.93 7.95 21.42
CA GLY A 45 -3.27 8.72 20.36
C GLY A 45 -3.93 10.09 20.20
N HIS A 46 -4.38 10.41 18.96
CA HIS A 46 -4.99 11.70 18.64
C HIS A 46 -6.51 11.63 18.44
N VAL A 47 -7.17 10.53 18.82
CA VAL A 47 -8.60 10.32 18.59
C VAL A 47 -9.36 10.33 19.91
N ASN A 48 -10.35 11.23 20.03
CA ASN A 48 -11.31 11.23 21.14
C ASN A 48 -12.40 10.18 20.90
N ILE A 49 -12.50 9.18 21.78
CA ILE A 49 -13.59 8.22 21.77
C ILE A 49 -14.84 8.87 22.38
N THR A 50 -15.79 9.22 21.52
CA THR A 50 -17.09 9.79 21.89
C THR A 50 -18.19 8.73 21.79
N PRO A 51 -19.44 9.00 22.26
CA PRO A 51 -20.56 8.06 22.11
C PRO A 51 -20.83 7.59 20.67
N GLU A 52 -20.42 8.35 19.66
CA GLU A 52 -20.52 7.97 18.24
C GLU A 52 -19.70 6.73 17.88
N TRP A 53 -18.68 6.40 18.69
CA TRP A 53 -17.82 5.23 18.51
C TRP A 53 -18.36 3.96 19.20
N TRP A 54 -19.47 4.05 19.93
CA TRP A 54 -19.97 2.96 20.77
C TRP A 54 -20.72 1.90 19.99
N GLU A 55 -21.32 2.23 18.85
CA GLU A 55 -21.91 1.22 17.98
C GLU A 55 -20.79 0.37 17.36
N ASN A 56 -20.89 -0.96 17.47
CA ASN A 56 -19.81 -1.84 17.09
C ASN A 56 -20.29 -3.25 16.71
N ASP A 57 -19.38 -4.03 16.12
CA ASP A 57 -19.56 -5.43 15.72
C ASP A 57 -18.85 -6.42 16.67
N GLY A 58 -18.38 -5.94 17.80
CA GLY A 58 -17.62 -6.70 18.79
C GLY A 58 -16.09 -6.55 18.70
N ILE A 59 -15.54 -6.05 17.60
CA ILE A 59 -14.11 -5.76 17.39
C ILE A 59 -13.88 -4.35 16.90
N VAL A 60 -14.71 -3.87 15.98
CA VAL A 60 -14.55 -2.58 15.29
C VAL A 60 -15.77 -1.71 15.53
N SER A 61 -15.57 -0.43 15.82
CA SER A 61 -16.68 0.52 15.86
C SER A 61 -17.22 0.77 14.44
N VAL A 62 -18.54 0.94 14.33
CA VAL A 62 -19.19 1.31 13.06
C VAL A 62 -18.55 2.57 12.48
N ARG A 63 -18.25 3.55 13.33
CA ARG A 63 -17.61 4.80 12.90
C ARG A 63 -16.24 4.56 12.27
N SER A 64 -15.41 3.70 12.86
CA SER A 64 -14.10 3.34 12.31
C SER A 64 -14.22 2.56 10.99
N ALA A 65 -15.20 1.66 10.89
CA ALA A 65 -15.43 0.89 9.67
C ALA A 65 -15.95 1.76 8.50
N ILE A 66 -16.77 2.77 8.81
CA ILE A 66 -17.28 3.73 7.80
C ILE A 66 -16.14 4.65 7.34
N ARG A 67 -15.33 5.13 8.26
CA ARG A 67 -14.24 6.08 8.01
C ARG A 67 -12.94 5.53 8.60
N PRO A 68 -12.18 4.73 7.86
CA PRO A 68 -10.91 4.17 8.35
C PRO A 68 -9.87 5.21 8.74
N HIS A 69 -9.99 6.46 8.23
CA HIS A 69 -9.17 7.59 8.62
C HIS A 69 -9.99 8.81 8.98
N GLU A 70 -9.67 9.46 10.11
CA GLU A 70 -10.31 10.70 10.56
C GLU A 70 -9.61 11.98 10.07
N ASN A 71 -8.61 11.87 9.23
CA ASN A 71 -7.95 13.06 8.70
C ASN A 71 -8.94 13.90 7.92
N SER A 72 -9.00 15.18 8.22
CA SER A 72 -9.94 16.16 7.67
C SER A 72 -9.90 16.33 6.15
N THR A 73 -8.89 15.72 5.50
CA THR A 73 -8.73 15.70 4.04
C THR A 73 -9.42 14.51 3.38
N ASP A 74 -9.78 13.46 4.14
CA ASP A 74 -10.47 12.31 3.58
C ASP A 74 -11.92 12.68 3.26
N GLN A 75 -12.22 12.79 1.99
CA GLN A 75 -13.57 12.98 1.54
C GLN A 75 -14.34 11.66 1.64
N TYR A 76 -15.58 11.76 2.01
CA TYR A 76 -16.47 10.67 2.31
C TYR A 76 -17.78 10.83 1.52
N ASN A 77 -18.25 9.75 0.92
CA ASN A 77 -19.47 9.74 0.14
C ASN A 77 -20.46 8.73 0.74
N GLU A 78 -21.47 9.22 1.39
CA GLU A 78 -22.54 8.42 1.98
C GLU A 78 -23.49 7.84 0.91
N ASN A 79 -24.10 6.71 1.24
CA ASN A 79 -25.14 6.04 0.43
C ASN A 79 -24.69 5.68 -0.99
N TYR A 80 -23.41 5.43 -1.14
CA TYR A 80 -22.87 5.11 -2.42
C TYR A 80 -22.95 3.59 -2.69
N GLY A 81 -23.37 3.24 -3.93
CA GLY A 81 -23.45 1.85 -4.36
C GLY A 81 -24.71 1.09 -3.96
N VAL A 82 -25.62 1.70 -3.18
CA VAL A 82 -26.91 1.06 -2.82
C VAL A 82 -28.03 1.65 -3.66
N GLY A 83 -28.78 0.79 -4.36
CA GLY A 83 -29.98 1.16 -5.11
C GLY A 83 -31.18 1.42 -4.20
N ALA A 84 -32.27 2.00 -4.75
CA ALA A 84 -33.51 2.19 -4.04
C ALA A 84 -34.17 0.84 -3.60
N ASP A 85 -33.80 -0.26 -4.23
CA ASP A 85 -34.17 -1.63 -3.90
C ASP A 85 -33.27 -2.28 -2.84
N GLY A 86 -32.35 -1.52 -2.25
CA GLY A 86 -31.40 -1.99 -1.26
C GLY A 86 -30.23 -2.82 -1.83
N LYS A 87 -30.14 -2.96 -3.16
CA LYS A 87 -29.04 -3.71 -3.79
C LYS A 87 -27.84 -2.81 -4.05
N MET A 88 -26.65 -3.36 -3.88
CA MET A 88 -25.42 -2.68 -4.24
C MET A 88 -25.32 -2.48 -5.76
N THR A 89 -25.21 -1.24 -6.18
CA THR A 89 -25.04 -0.88 -7.60
C THR A 89 -24.06 0.26 -7.74
N PHE A 90 -23.33 0.28 -8.85
CA PHE A 90 -22.51 1.42 -9.21
C PHE A 90 -23.41 2.60 -9.58
N LYS A 91 -23.22 3.74 -8.92
CA LYS A 91 -23.93 4.97 -9.24
C LYS A 91 -22.97 6.03 -9.77
N SER A 92 -23.48 6.92 -10.61
CA SER A 92 -22.73 8.02 -11.23
C SER A 92 -22.15 9.05 -10.26
N GLY A 93 -22.39 8.91 -8.97
CA GLY A 93 -21.83 9.76 -7.90
C GLY A 93 -20.57 9.26 -7.26
N THR A 94 -19.97 8.10 -7.67
CA THR A 94 -18.69 7.61 -7.12
C THR A 94 -17.60 8.60 -7.40
N LYS A 95 -16.86 8.91 -6.36
CA LYS A 95 -15.72 9.80 -6.47
C LYS A 95 -14.43 9.01 -6.34
N MET A 96 -13.47 9.36 -7.17
CA MET A 96 -12.09 8.90 -7.04
C MET A 96 -11.43 9.60 -5.85
N GLY A 97 -10.51 8.88 -5.17
CA GLY A 97 -9.75 9.46 -4.06
C GLY A 97 -10.52 9.68 -2.77
N VAL A 98 -11.75 9.16 -2.68
CA VAL A 98 -12.58 9.23 -1.47
C VAL A 98 -13.10 7.86 -1.05
N TRP A 99 -13.39 7.69 0.23
CA TRP A 99 -14.09 6.52 0.74
C TRP A 99 -15.57 6.58 0.34
N ASN A 100 -16.03 5.56 -0.37
CA ASN A 100 -17.41 5.41 -0.79
C ASN A 100 -18.07 4.40 0.15
N TYR A 101 -18.87 4.90 1.09
CA TYR A 101 -19.59 4.06 2.04
C TYR A 101 -20.79 3.40 1.35
N ILE A 102 -20.84 2.07 1.39
CA ILE A 102 -21.90 1.31 0.72
C ILE A 102 -23.09 1.12 1.65
N GLU A 103 -22.89 0.45 2.77
CA GLU A 103 -23.95 0.16 3.72
C GLU A 103 -23.44 -0.25 5.10
N LYS A 104 -24.34 -0.23 6.09
CA LYS A 104 -24.17 -0.89 7.38
C LYS A 104 -25.02 -2.17 7.39
N ILE A 105 -24.43 -3.28 7.77
CA ILE A 105 -25.12 -4.55 7.95
C ILE A 105 -25.41 -4.74 9.43
N ASP A 106 -26.69 -4.63 9.82
CA ASP A 106 -27.11 -4.81 11.19
C ASP A 106 -27.20 -6.29 11.57
N ASN A 107 -27.16 -6.56 12.89
CA ASN A 107 -27.21 -7.89 13.47
C ASN A 107 -26.11 -8.85 13.00
N THR A 108 -24.98 -8.29 12.58
CA THR A 108 -23.83 -9.03 12.09
C THR A 108 -22.57 -8.58 12.84
N ASP A 109 -21.86 -9.51 13.44
CA ASP A 109 -20.58 -9.25 14.10
C ASP A 109 -19.39 -9.56 13.19
N HIS A 110 -18.21 -9.18 13.63
CA HIS A 110 -16.98 -9.33 12.88
C HIS A 110 -16.69 -10.76 12.47
N ILE A 111 -16.93 -11.74 13.35
CA ILE A 111 -16.69 -13.17 13.07
C ILE A 111 -17.68 -13.68 12.02
N ASN A 112 -18.94 -13.25 12.12
CA ASN A 112 -19.95 -13.58 11.12
C ASN A 112 -19.60 -12.97 9.75
N MET A 113 -19.09 -11.72 9.73
CA MET A 113 -18.72 -11.02 8.50
C MET A 113 -17.58 -11.72 7.73
N VAL A 114 -16.64 -12.37 8.44
CA VAL A 114 -15.58 -13.16 7.79
C VAL A 114 -15.99 -14.63 7.52
N GLY A 115 -17.26 -14.97 7.69
CA GLY A 115 -17.81 -16.26 7.28
C GLY A 115 -17.50 -17.44 8.21
N GLN A 116 -17.11 -17.19 9.46
CA GLN A 116 -16.68 -18.28 10.37
C GLN A 116 -17.80 -18.90 11.23
N THR A 117 -19.04 -18.45 11.11
CA THR A 117 -20.16 -18.99 11.90
C THR A 117 -21.49 -19.05 11.16
N GLN A 118 -22.42 -19.81 11.63
CA GLN A 118 -23.82 -20.07 11.26
C GLN A 118 -24.26 -20.01 9.77
N LYS A 119 -24.84 -21.11 9.30
CA LYS A 119 -25.32 -21.30 7.92
C LYS A 119 -26.29 -20.22 7.40
N SER A 120 -27.11 -19.60 8.27
CA SER A 120 -28.08 -18.58 7.88
C SER A 120 -27.42 -17.24 7.52
N THR A 121 -26.36 -16.88 8.20
CA THR A 121 -25.58 -15.66 7.92
C THR A 121 -24.73 -15.85 6.66
N HIS A 122 -24.30 -17.07 6.37
CA HIS A 122 -23.48 -17.39 5.20
C HIS A 122 -24.17 -17.07 3.87
N ALA A 123 -25.45 -17.41 3.74
CA ALA A 123 -26.20 -17.13 2.49
C ALA A 123 -26.35 -15.62 2.26
N MET A 124 -26.67 -14.86 3.30
CA MET A 124 -26.76 -13.41 3.22
C MET A 124 -25.43 -12.76 2.84
N LEU A 125 -24.34 -13.19 3.45
CA LEU A 125 -23.01 -12.67 3.14
C LEU A 125 -22.55 -13.05 1.75
N GLN A 126 -22.80 -14.28 1.30
CA GLN A 126 -22.52 -14.65 -0.09
C GLN A 126 -23.28 -13.78 -1.07
N GLU A 127 -24.56 -13.48 -0.82
CA GLU A 127 -25.33 -12.55 -1.65
C GLU A 127 -24.70 -11.16 -1.67
N LYS A 128 -24.33 -10.63 -0.51
CA LYS A 128 -23.68 -9.29 -0.39
C LYS A 128 -22.34 -9.25 -1.12
N PHE A 129 -21.50 -10.25 -0.97
CA PHE A 129 -20.24 -10.33 -1.71
C PHE A 129 -20.46 -10.50 -3.22
N PHE A 130 -21.48 -11.25 -3.62
CA PHE A 130 -21.85 -11.37 -5.04
C PHE A 130 -22.32 -10.04 -5.63
N GLU A 131 -23.16 -9.30 -4.90
CA GLU A 131 -23.60 -7.97 -5.33
C GLU A 131 -22.45 -6.97 -5.37
N LEU A 132 -21.54 -7.01 -4.40
CA LEU A 132 -20.31 -6.22 -4.42
C LEU A 132 -19.46 -6.56 -5.64
N ALA A 133 -19.27 -7.84 -5.95
CA ALA A 133 -18.51 -8.27 -7.12
C ALA A 133 -19.17 -7.81 -8.43
N LYS A 134 -20.49 -7.89 -8.55
CA LYS A 134 -21.23 -7.35 -9.69
C LYS A 134 -21.07 -5.85 -9.81
N MET A 135 -21.19 -5.12 -8.69
CA MET A 135 -20.98 -3.68 -8.65
C MET A 135 -19.57 -3.33 -9.12
N LEU A 136 -18.54 -4.00 -8.59
CA LEU A 136 -17.15 -3.76 -9.00
C LEU A 136 -16.94 -4.08 -10.49
N ASN A 137 -17.56 -5.13 -11.00
CA ASN A 137 -17.49 -5.49 -12.43
C ASN A 137 -18.26 -4.50 -13.32
N SER A 138 -19.23 -3.76 -12.77
CA SER A 138 -19.98 -2.71 -13.49
C SER A 138 -19.26 -1.37 -13.53
N ILE A 139 -18.18 -1.21 -12.75
CA ILE A 139 -17.36 -0.01 -12.82
C ILE A 139 -16.73 0.04 -14.22
N PRO A 140 -16.98 1.11 -14.99
CA PRO A 140 -16.41 1.24 -16.32
C PRO A 140 -14.90 1.05 -16.26
N ALA A 141 -14.36 0.22 -17.14
CA ALA A 141 -12.92 0.16 -17.35
C ALA A 141 -12.44 1.58 -17.62
N ARG A 142 -11.35 1.98 -16.98
CA ARG A 142 -10.77 3.29 -17.20
C ARG A 142 -10.41 3.42 -18.68
N THR A 143 -11.23 4.14 -19.43
CA THR A 143 -10.97 4.44 -20.83
C THR A 143 -10.12 5.70 -20.90
N SER A 144 -9.06 5.66 -21.68
CA SER A 144 -8.09 6.72 -21.83
C SER A 144 -8.66 8.06 -22.36
N ALA A 145 -9.95 8.12 -22.67
CA ALA A 145 -10.57 9.25 -23.37
C ALA A 145 -11.40 10.20 -22.47
N SER A 146 -11.71 9.86 -21.21
CA SER A 146 -12.59 10.70 -20.35
C SER A 146 -11.96 11.15 -19.02
N ASP A 147 -10.79 10.64 -18.68
CA ASP A 147 -10.06 11.12 -17.52
C ASP A 147 -9.14 12.27 -17.95
N THR A 148 -9.35 13.44 -17.39
CA THR A 148 -8.37 14.54 -17.40
C THR A 148 -7.17 14.16 -16.51
N HIS A 149 -6.57 12.99 -16.76
CA HIS A 149 -5.31 12.63 -16.12
C HIS A 149 -4.25 13.60 -16.62
N ILE A 150 -3.87 14.53 -15.78
CA ILE A 150 -2.70 15.36 -16.03
C ILE A 150 -1.49 14.47 -15.77
N CYS A 151 -0.93 13.91 -16.83
CA CYS A 151 0.25 13.06 -16.74
C CYS A 151 1.47 13.94 -16.39
N PRO A 152 2.05 13.81 -15.19
CA PRO A 152 3.28 14.50 -14.81
C PRO A 152 4.44 14.24 -15.78
N GLY A 153 4.45 13.05 -16.39
CA GLY A 153 5.41 12.64 -17.39
C GLY A 153 5.10 13.07 -18.84
N ALA A 154 4.05 13.87 -19.08
CA ALA A 154 3.61 14.24 -20.44
C ALA A 154 4.69 14.95 -21.28
N GLY A 155 5.72 15.53 -20.67
CA GLY A 155 6.87 16.13 -21.35
C GLY A 155 7.87 15.14 -21.92
N PHE A 156 7.80 13.86 -21.55
CA PHE A 156 8.70 12.82 -22.02
C PHE A 156 8.11 12.11 -23.23
N THR A 157 8.87 12.08 -24.33
CA THR A 157 8.41 11.50 -25.60
C THR A 157 8.31 9.98 -25.58
N ASP A 158 8.99 9.35 -24.64
CA ASP A 158 9.03 7.91 -24.41
C ASP A 158 8.23 7.46 -23.18
N MET A 159 7.35 8.33 -22.66
CA MET A 159 6.46 7.95 -21.57
C MET A 159 5.51 6.83 -22.02
N PRO A 160 5.43 5.70 -21.30
CA PRO A 160 4.52 4.61 -21.64
C PRO A 160 3.07 5.09 -21.73
N ALA A 161 2.25 4.45 -22.57
CA ALA A 161 0.83 4.75 -22.66
C ALA A 161 0.15 4.57 -21.28
N TYR A 162 -0.89 5.35 -21.00
CA TYR A 162 -1.63 5.32 -19.73
C TYR A 162 -2.14 3.91 -19.35
N SER A 163 -2.47 3.08 -20.33
CA SER A 163 -2.89 1.69 -20.12
C SER A 163 -1.74 0.74 -19.76
N SER A 164 -0.49 1.20 -19.85
CA SER A 164 0.67 0.39 -19.49
C SER A 164 0.83 0.30 -17.97
N TRP A 165 1.19 -0.88 -17.47
CA TRP A 165 1.55 -1.10 -16.07
C TRP A 165 2.67 -0.18 -15.56
N ALA A 166 3.52 0.29 -16.47
CA ALA A 166 4.67 1.13 -16.15
C ALA A 166 4.31 2.60 -15.94
N HIS A 167 3.17 3.06 -16.48
CA HIS A 167 2.80 4.47 -16.48
C HIS A 167 2.61 5.04 -15.08
N GLU A 168 1.79 4.38 -14.26
CA GLU A 168 1.41 4.86 -12.93
C GLU A 168 2.62 5.05 -12.00
N GLY A 169 3.54 4.08 -11.99
CA GLY A 169 4.76 4.18 -11.17
C GLY A 169 5.67 5.32 -11.58
N LEU A 170 5.83 5.53 -12.89
CA LEU A 170 6.63 6.65 -13.43
C LEU A 170 5.99 7.99 -13.10
N ASP A 171 4.69 8.15 -13.34
CA ASP A 171 3.95 9.35 -12.99
C ASP A 171 4.05 9.69 -11.52
N TYR A 172 3.85 8.69 -10.65
CA TYR A 172 3.98 8.86 -9.21
C TYR A 172 5.36 9.39 -8.82
N CYS A 173 6.42 8.76 -9.35
CA CYS A 173 7.78 9.16 -9.00
C CYS A 173 8.15 10.55 -9.55
N ILE A 174 7.66 10.91 -10.74
CA ILE A 174 7.87 12.24 -11.34
C ILE A 174 7.12 13.30 -10.53
N GLN A 175 5.84 13.06 -10.25
CA GLN A 175 4.98 13.99 -9.50
C GLN A 175 5.52 14.31 -8.11
N ASN A 176 6.12 13.32 -7.45
CA ASN A 176 6.67 13.48 -6.11
C ASN A 176 8.16 13.88 -6.10
N GLY A 177 8.75 14.21 -7.26
CA GLY A 177 10.14 14.61 -7.36
C GLY A 177 11.15 13.51 -7.00
N ILE A 178 10.73 12.24 -7.01
CA ILE A 178 11.57 11.09 -6.68
C ILE A 178 12.42 10.68 -7.88
N MET A 179 11.88 10.78 -9.09
CA MET A 179 12.55 10.42 -10.33
C MET A 179 12.48 11.56 -11.33
N SER A 180 13.59 11.83 -12.02
CA SER A 180 13.67 12.77 -13.13
C SER A 180 13.97 12.04 -14.44
N GLY A 181 13.85 12.77 -15.58
CA GLY A 181 14.23 12.26 -16.89
C GLY A 181 15.72 11.95 -17.00
N MET A 182 16.07 11.07 -17.93
CA MET A 182 17.46 10.86 -18.35
C MET A 182 17.94 12.00 -19.24
N SER A 183 16.99 12.71 -19.86
CA SER A 183 17.21 13.96 -20.58
C SER A 183 16.01 14.89 -20.36
N ALA A 184 16.00 16.05 -20.99
CA ALA A 184 14.87 16.97 -20.97
C ALA A 184 13.59 16.37 -21.58
N THR A 185 13.71 15.36 -22.44
CA THR A 185 12.60 14.81 -23.23
C THR A 185 12.44 13.28 -23.10
N THR A 186 13.28 12.59 -22.34
CA THR A 186 13.23 11.13 -22.20
C THR A 186 13.29 10.69 -20.75
N ILE A 187 12.42 9.75 -20.37
CA ILE A 187 12.39 9.08 -19.05
C ILE A 187 13.13 7.74 -19.07
N ALA A 188 13.31 7.13 -20.26
CA ALA A 188 13.93 5.83 -20.51
C ALA A 188 13.32 4.69 -19.67
N PRO A 189 12.03 4.35 -19.85
CA PRO A 189 11.33 3.38 -19.00
C PRO A 189 11.98 1.98 -19.01
N ASP A 190 12.51 1.55 -20.17
CA ASP A 190 13.17 0.26 -20.34
C ASP A 190 14.68 0.30 -20.03
N GLY A 191 15.24 1.47 -19.76
CA GLY A 191 16.63 1.62 -19.34
C GLY A 191 16.84 0.98 -17.96
N VAL A 192 17.99 0.33 -17.76
CA VAL A 192 18.34 -0.26 -16.47
C VAL A 192 18.66 0.84 -15.45
N THR A 193 18.25 0.62 -14.21
CA THR A 193 18.55 1.53 -13.10
C THR A 193 19.94 1.21 -12.53
N THR A 194 20.73 2.25 -12.29
CA THR A 194 22.02 2.09 -11.59
C THR A 194 21.85 2.16 -10.07
N ARG A 195 22.87 1.70 -9.34
CA ARG A 195 22.94 1.79 -7.88
C ARG A 195 22.83 3.24 -7.39
N ALA A 196 23.54 4.17 -8.05
CA ALA A 196 23.47 5.59 -7.71
C ALA A 196 22.07 6.17 -7.96
N GLN A 197 21.41 5.82 -9.07
CA GLN A 197 20.06 6.29 -9.38
C GLN A 197 19.04 5.83 -8.32
N LEU A 198 19.09 4.56 -7.87
CA LEU A 198 18.20 4.08 -6.82
C LEU A 198 18.42 4.86 -5.51
N VAL A 199 19.68 5.06 -5.14
CA VAL A 199 20.01 5.79 -3.90
C VAL A 199 19.57 7.24 -3.97
N GLU A 200 19.74 7.90 -5.13
CA GLU A 200 19.24 9.27 -5.35
C GLU A 200 17.73 9.35 -5.23
N MET A 201 16.98 8.38 -5.78
CA MET A 201 15.53 8.33 -5.64
C MET A 201 15.10 8.24 -4.17
N LEU A 202 15.75 7.41 -3.36
CA LEU A 202 15.46 7.28 -1.93
C LEU A 202 15.88 8.53 -1.15
N TYR A 203 16.96 9.17 -1.55
CA TYR A 203 17.42 10.43 -0.98
C TYR A 203 16.42 11.56 -1.24
N CYS A 204 15.95 11.71 -2.49
CA CYS A 204 14.89 12.65 -2.84
C CYS A 204 13.60 12.37 -2.06
N GLN A 205 13.20 11.10 -1.96
CA GLN A 205 12.03 10.69 -1.18
C GLN A 205 12.15 11.04 0.30
N ALA A 206 13.37 10.98 0.88
CA ALA A 206 13.66 11.37 2.25
C ALA A 206 13.73 12.89 2.46
N GLY A 207 13.54 13.71 1.44
CA GLY A 207 13.64 15.16 1.50
C GLY A 207 15.07 15.68 1.44
N SER A 208 15.99 14.92 0.86
CA SER A 208 17.40 15.28 0.61
C SER A 208 18.17 15.75 1.88
N PRO A 209 18.16 14.95 2.95
CA PRO A 209 18.78 15.35 4.22
C PRO A 209 20.30 15.36 4.11
N LYS A 210 20.93 16.39 4.67
CA LYS A 210 22.39 16.52 4.65
C LYS A 210 23.08 15.41 5.46
N ALA A 211 24.03 14.70 4.85
CA ALA A 211 24.90 13.77 5.55
C ALA A 211 25.83 14.51 6.53
N ALA A 212 26.04 13.92 7.70
CA ALA A 212 27.00 14.46 8.67
C ALA A 212 28.44 13.96 8.41
N LYS A 213 28.59 12.87 7.66
CA LYS A 213 29.86 12.22 7.37
C LYS A 213 30.02 11.90 5.88
N THR A 214 31.24 12.00 5.40
CA THR A 214 31.62 11.51 4.07
C THR A 214 31.80 9.97 4.13
N SER A 215 31.31 9.29 3.11
CA SER A 215 31.52 7.83 2.98
C SER A 215 32.98 7.49 2.64
N PRO A 216 33.43 6.25 2.87
CA PRO A 216 34.78 5.84 2.52
C PRO A 216 34.98 5.57 1.03
N PHE A 217 33.97 5.79 0.19
CA PHE A 217 34.00 5.43 -1.21
C PHE A 217 34.81 6.43 -2.05
N THR A 218 35.75 5.93 -2.82
CA THR A 218 36.69 6.73 -3.63
C THR A 218 36.27 6.85 -5.09
N ASP A 219 35.23 6.12 -5.49
CA ASP A 219 34.72 6.04 -6.87
C ASP A 219 33.47 6.93 -7.13
N LEU A 220 33.21 7.89 -6.24
CA LEU A 220 32.12 8.84 -6.40
C LEU A 220 32.62 10.02 -7.24
N THR A 221 32.36 10.00 -8.55
CA THR A 221 32.91 10.94 -9.53
C THR A 221 31.93 12.02 -9.98
N GLU A 222 30.61 11.80 -9.78
CA GLU A 222 29.57 12.70 -10.27
C GLU A 222 28.83 13.38 -9.09
N ASN A 223 28.75 14.68 -9.14
CA ASN A 223 28.20 15.49 -8.04
C ASN A 223 26.74 15.19 -7.71
N TRP A 224 25.93 14.74 -8.68
CA TRP A 224 24.51 14.57 -8.51
C TRP A 224 24.12 13.46 -7.52
N TYR A 225 24.98 12.46 -7.27
CA TYR A 225 24.71 11.37 -6.33
C TYR A 225 25.61 11.35 -5.09
N VAL A 226 26.62 12.21 -5.02
CA VAL A 226 27.60 12.17 -3.91
C VAL A 226 26.93 12.35 -2.54
N ASP A 227 26.05 13.33 -2.42
CA ASP A 227 25.35 13.61 -1.17
C ASP A 227 24.41 12.48 -0.78
N ALA A 228 23.69 11.93 -1.76
CA ALA A 228 22.79 10.79 -1.57
C ALA A 228 23.54 9.54 -1.10
N VAL A 229 24.68 9.22 -1.72
CA VAL A 229 25.51 8.05 -1.35
C VAL A 229 26.11 8.26 0.04
N ASN A 230 26.61 9.45 0.37
CA ASN A 230 27.14 9.75 1.70
C ASN A 230 26.07 9.59 2.78
N TRP A 231 24.88 10.13 2.55
CA TRP A 231 23.74 9.98 3.45
C TRP A 231 23.32 8.51 3.60
N ALA A 232 23.17 7.79 2.50
CA ALA A 232 22.73 6.39 2.51
C ALA A 232 23.75 5.48 3.21
N ALA A 233 25.05 5.74 3.04
CA ALA A 233 26.12 5.03 3.74
C ALA A 233 26.12 5.35 5.24
N GLU A 234 25.99 6.63 5.62
CA GLU A 234 25.88 7.04 7.02
C GLU A 234 24.72 6.38 7.74
N LYS A 235 23.56 6.30 7.07
CA LYS A 235 22.34 5.69 7.61
C LYS A 235 22.33 4.16 7.53
N GLY A 236 23.37 3.53 6.95
CA GLY A 236 23.39 2.09 6.75
C GLY A 236 22.33 1.57 5.79
N VAL A 237 21.86 2.41 4.89
CA VAL A 237 20.94 2.03 3.80
C VAL A 237 21.67 1.25 2.74
N VAL A 238 22.91 1.64 2.44
CA VAL A 238 23.79 0.98 1.47
C VAL A 238 25.12 0.59 2.09
N SER A 239 25.69 -0.46 1.52
CA SER A 239 27.09 -0.83 1.67
C SER A 239 27.80 -0.70 0.33
N GLY A 240 29.11 -0.54 0.36
CA GLY A 240 29.94 -0.62 -0.83
C GLY A 240 29.98 -2.04 -1.43
N THR A 241 30.41 -2.11 -2.67
CA THR A 241 30.80 -3.38 -3.33
C THR A 241 32.17 -3.88 -2.81
N SER A 242 32.94 -2.95 -2.22
CA SER A 242 34.13 -3.22 -1.40
C SER A 242 34.20 -2.21 -0.24
N ALA A 243 35.28 -2.27 0.55
CA ALA A 243 35.50 -1.33 1.65
C ALA A 243 35.59 0.15 1.18
N THR A 244 36.03 0.39 -0.04
CA THR A 244 36.28 1.73 -0.60
C THR A 244 35.59 2.01 -1.92
N THR A 245 34.75 1.09 -2.42
CA THR A 245 34.05 1.21 -3.71
C THR A 245 32.55 1.08 -3.51
N PHE A 246 31.78 2.01 -4.07
CA PHE A 246 30.30 1.96 -4.11
C PHE A 246 29.77 1.35 -5.40
N SER A 247 30.50 1.49 -6.50
CA SER A 247 30.13 1.12 -7.87
C SER A 247 28.85 1.85 -8.35
N PRO A 248 28.85 3.19 -8.40
CA PRO A 248 27.65 4.01 -8.65
C PRO A 248 26.97 3.68 -9.98
N ASN A 249 27.74 3.35 -11.01
CA ASN A 249 27.26 3.08 -12.37
C ASN A 249 26.92 1.61 -12.62
N ALA A 250 27.17 0.70 -11.65
CA ALA A 250 26.73 -0.67 -11.76
C ALA A 250 25.18 -0.75 -11.74
N THR A 251 24.60 -1.63 -12.56
CA THR A 251 23.16 -1.89 -12.57
C THR A 251 22.71 -2.45 -11.22
N ILE A 252 21.49 -2.13 -10.82
CA ILE A 252 20.91 -2.65 -9.58
C ILE A 252 20.13 -3.92 -9.86
N THR A 253 20.46 -4.98 -9.15
CA THR A 253 19.70 -6.22 -9.21
C THR A 253 18.43 -6.11 -8.34
N ARG A 254 17.41 -6.91 -8.65
CA ARG A 254 16.15 -6.92 -7.88
C ARG A 254 16.38 -7.30 -6.41
N GLN A 255 17.30 -8.22 -6.12
CA GLN A 255 17.66 -8.58 -4.73
C GLN A 255 18.42 -7.47 -4.01
N ASP A 256 19.28 -6.71 -4.71
CA ASP A 256 19.99 -5.58 -4.11
C ASP A 256 19.05 -4.41 -3.85
N MET A 257 18.10 -4.16 -4.77
CA MET A 257 17.01 -3.19 -4.56
C MET A 257 16.19 -3.54 -3.32
N ALA A 258 15.75 -4.80 -3.19
CA ALA A 258 15.04 -5.26 -2.00
C ALA A 258 15.85 -5.04 -0.72
N THR A 259 17.17 -5.29 -0.77
CA THR A 259 18.07 -5.10 0.36
C THR A 259 18.19 -3.62 0.76
N ILE A 260 18.33 -2.74 -0.21
CA ILE A 260 18.42 -1.29 0.03
C ILE A 260 17.10 -0.76 0.61
N LEU A 261 15.95 -1.14 0.06
CA LEU A 261 14.62 -0.75 0.59
C LEU A 261 14.37 -1.29 2.00
N TYR A 262 14.75 -2.54 2.27
CA TYR A 262 14.68 -3.14 3.60
C TYR A 262 15.51 -2.37 4.63
N ASN A 263 16.76 -2.04 4.28
CA ASN A 263 17.63 -1.25 5.13
C ASN A 263 17.09 0.16 5.35
N TYR A 264 16.54 0.78 4.31
CA TYR A 264 15.92 2.11 4.42
C TYR A 264 14.72 2.08 5.37
N ALA A 265 13.80 1.13 5.21
CA ALA A 265 12.68 0.95 6.11
C ALA A 265 13.12 0.75 7.56
N LYS A 266 14.13 -0.08 7.79
CA LYS A 266 14.63 -0.40 9.12
C LYS A 266 15.43 0.73 9.76
N ASN A 267 16.40 1.31 9.02
CA ASN A 267 17.43 2.17 9.60
C ASN A 267 17.09 3.66 9.54
N VAL A 268 16.25 4.08 8.59
CA VAL A 268 15.87 5.48 8.41
C VAL A 268 14.46 5.74 8.94
N LEU A 269 13.53 4.83 8.64
CA LEU A 269 12.12 4.99 9.02
C LEU A 269 11.78 4.32 10.35
N ASP A 270 12.71 3.58 10.95
CA ASP A 270 12.54 2.83 12.22
C ASP A 270 11.31 1.89 12.19
N LEU A 271 11.04 1.31 11.02
CA LEU A 271 9.87 0.45 10.83
C LEU A 271 10.17 -0.99 11.24
N ASN A 272 9.11 -1.67 11.68
CA ASN A 272 9.16 -3.09 11.94
C ASN A 272 9.20 -3.88 10.62
N VAL A 273 10.29 -4.61 10.39
CA VAL A 273 10.54 -5.38 9.17
C VAL A 273 10.39 -6.90 9.37
N PHE A 274 9.64 -7.34 10.38
CA PHE A 274 9.46 -8.76 10.70
C PHE A 274 8.46 -9.50 9.80
N ARG A 275 7.58 -8.79 9.11
CA ARG A 275 6.63 -9.43 8.18
C ARG A 275 7.39 -9.98 6.98
N THR A 276 7.36 -11.29 6.80
CA THR A 276 8.07 -12.00 5.73
C THR A 276 7.12 -12.98 5.01
N ALA A 277 7.41 -13.25 3.73
CA ALA A 277 6.71 -14.25 2.93
C ALA A 277 7.57 -15.52 2.79
N ASP A 278 6.95 -16.67 2.62
CA ASP A 278 7.65 -17.88 2.20
C ASP A 278 7.95 -17.79 0.70
N LEU A 279 9.22 -17.84 0.36
CA LEU A 279 9.71 -17.77 -1.03
C LEU A 279 10.02 -19.15 -1.63
N THR A 280 9.92 -20.24 -0.87
CA THR A 280 10.32 -21.59 -1.32
C THR A 280 9.48 -22.11 -2.49
N GLY A 281 8.29 -21.55 -2.70
CA GLY A 281 7.43 -21.85 -3.85
C GLY A 281 7.88 -21.23 -5.17
N TYR A 282 8.85 -20.31 -5.18
CA TYR A 282 9.36 -19.72 -6.41
C TYR A 282 10.48 -20.60 -7.00
N PRO A 283 10.43 -20.93 -8.30
CA PRO A 283 11.39 -21.83 -8.93
C PRO A 283 12.85 -21.38 -8.81
N ASP A 284 13.05 -20.07 -8.72
CA ASP A 284 14.37 -19.44 -8.66
C ASP A 284 14.79 -19.01 -7.24
N TYR A 285 14.11 -19.50 -6.20
CA TYR A 285 14.43 -19.22 -4.80
C TYR A 285 15.91 -19.52 -4.46
N SER A 286 16.46 -20.62 -4.99
CA SER A 286 17.84 -21.02 -4.73
C SER A 286 18.87 -20.04 -5.30
N SER A 287 18.49 -19.19 -6.26
CA SER A 287 19.38 -18.18 -6.85
C SER A 287 19.50 -16.91 -6.00
N ILE A 288 18.64 -16.74 -4.97
CA ILE A 288 18.71 -15.61 -4.04
C ILE A 288 19.97 -15.75 -3.19
N SER A 289 20.80 -14.72 -3.21
CA SER A 289 22.01 -14.65 -2.38
C SER A 289 21.66 -14.66 -0.89
N GLY A 290 22.52 -15.26 -0.05
CA GLY A 290 22.24 -15.44 1.38
C GLY A 290 21.87 -14.15 2.11
N TYR A 291 22.58 -13.04 1.82
CA TYR A 291 22.30 -11.72 2.42
C TYR A 291 20.94 -11.14 2.02
N ALA A 292 20.43 -11.49 0.86
CA ALA A 292 19.22 -10.94 0.28
C ALA A 292 17.95 -11.76 0.61
N ARG A 293 18.05 -12.93 1.23
CA ARG A 293 16.89 -13.80 1.50
C ARG A 293 15.84 -13.12 2.38
N THR A 294 16.25 -12.55 3.51
CA THR A 294 15.34 -11.82 4.40
C THR A 294 14.78 -10.55 3.74
N PRO A 295 15.59 -9.67 3.12
CA PRO A 295 15.07 -8.53 2.38
C PRO A 295 14.09 -8.89 1.27
N MET A 296 14.38 -9.91 0.46
CA MET A 296 13.47 -10.37 -0.60
C MET A 296 12.15 -10.90 -0.04
N SER A 297 12.22 -11.71 1.02
CA SER A 297 11.05 -12.23 1.72
C SER A 297 10.17 -11.11 2.30
N TRP A 298 10.79 -10.10 2.88
CA TRP A 298 10.12 -8.90 3.33
C TRP A 298 9.50 -8.10 2.17
N ALA A 299 10.24 -7.85 1.10
CA ALA A 299 9.76 -7.09 -0.04
C ALA A 299 8.56 -7.75 -0.74
N VAL A 300 8.55 -9.09 -0.83
CA VAL A 300 7.39 -9.85 -1.33
C VAL A 300 6.21 -9.74 -0.37
N ALA A 301 6.43 -9.86 0.94
CA ALA A 301 5.38 -9.74 1.95
C ALA A 301 4.72 -8.35 1.99
N GLN A 302 5.47 -7.30 1.65
CA GLN A 302 4.96 -5.93 1.52
C GLN A 302 4.34 -5.64 0.14
N GLY A 303 4.34 -6.61 -0.78
CA GLY A 303 3.83 -6.42 -2.13
C GLY A 303 4.69 -5.52 -3.02
N LEU A 304 5.95 -5.27 -2.64
CA LEU A 304 6.88 -4.45 -3.43
C LEU A 304 7.37 -5.20 -4.67
N ILE A 305 7.69 -6.49 -4.50
CA ILE A 305 8.13 -7.40 -5.56
C ILE A 305 7.08 -8.49 -5.72
N CYS A 306 6.41 -8.50 -6.87
CA CYS A 306 5.32 -9.44 -7.16
C CYS A 306 5.75 -10.60 -8.08
N GLY A 307 7.04 -10.67 -8.42
CA GLY A 307 7.55 -11.63 -9.40
C GLY A 307 7.29 -11.22 -10.85
N VAL A 308 7.89 -11.96 -11.77
CA VAL A 308 7.78 -11.80 -13.22
C VAL A 308 7.17 -13.09 -13.78
N GLY A 309 6.02 -12.97 -14.44
CA GLY A 309 5.38 -14.09 -15.13
C GLY A 309 6.03 -14.34 -16.49
N ASN A 310 6.22 -15.60 -16.84
CA ASN A 310 6.68 -15.98 -18.18
C ASN A 310 5.51 -16.50 -19.04
N ALA A 311 5.77 -16.75 -20.33
CA ALA A 311 4.78 -17.22 -21.29
C ALA A 311 4.15 -18.60 -20.90
N ASN A 312 4.77 -19.37 -20.01
CA ASN A 312 4.29 -20.67 -19.54
C ASN A 312 3.50 -20.54 -18.22
N GLY A 313 3.15 -19.34 -17.78
CA GLY A 313 2.41 -19.09 -16.54
C GLY A 313 3.22 -19.29 -15.25
N VAL A 314 4.55 -19.45 -15.36
CA VAL A 314 5.43 -19.58 -14.20
C VAL A 314 5.87 -18.20 -13.76
N THR A 315 5.73 -17.90 -12.47
CA THR A 315 6.21 -16.65 -11.86
C THR A 315 7.55 -16.88 -11.18
N THR A 316 8.53 -16.04 -11.50
CA THR A 316 9.89 -16.03 -10.92
C THR A 316 10.16 -14.71 -10.22
N LEU A 317 11.06 -14.68 -9.26
CA LEU A 317 11.49 -13.46 -8.56
C LEU A 317 12.57 -12.69 -9.33
N GLU A 318 13.35 -13.40 -10.14
CA GLU A 318 14.51 -12.87 -10.88
C GLU A 318 15.49 -12.09 -9.98
N PRO A 319 15.98 -12.68 -8.87
CA PRO A 319 16.71 -11.91 -7.87
C PRO A 319 18.00 -11.27 -8.41
N LYS A 320 18.62 -11.89 -9.39
CA LYS A 320 19.85 -11.38 -10.04
C LYS A 320 19.59 -10.63 -11.34
N GLY A 321 18.31 -10.49 -11.75
CA GLY A 321 17.92 -9.68 -12.89
C GLY A 321 18.06 -8.20 -12.58
N ASP A 322 18.51 -7.43 -13.56
CA ASP A 322 18.57 -5.98 -13.48
C ASP A 322 17.16 -5.37 -13.50
N ALA A 323 16.94 -4.34 -12.68
CA ALA A 323 15.67 -3.63 -12.67
C ALA A 323 15.67 -2.49 -13.69
N THR A 324 14.63 -2.42 -14.52
CA THR A 324 14.42 -1.25 -15.39
C THR A 324 13.93 -0.04 -14.58
N ARG A 325 14.02 1.15 -15.17
CA ARG A 325 13.53 2.37 -14.54
C ARG A 325 12.02 2.31 -14.27
N ALA A 326 11.23 1.75 -15.19
CA ALA A 326 9.81 1.52 -14.98
C ALA A 326 9.54 0.53 -13.82
N GLN A 327 10.29 -0.56 -13.72
CA GLN A 327 10.17 -1.51 -12.61
C GLN A 327 10.59 -0.87 -11.28
N THR A 328 11.66 -0.08 -11.28
CA THR A 328 12.11 0.66 -10.11
C THR A 328 11.05 1.67 -9.64
N ALA A 329 10.48 2.44 -10.58
CA ALA A 329 9.42 3.39 -10.26
C ALA A 329 8.18 2.69 -9.64
N ALA A 330 7.74 1.57 -10.22
CA ALA A 330 6.63 0.81 -9.68
C ALA A 330 6.90 0.24 -8.27
N ILE A 331 8.13 -0.21 -8.02
CA ILE A 331 8.55 -0.72 -6.69
C ILE A 331 8.61 0.44 -5.68
N ILE A 332 9.16 1.58 -6.03
CA ILE A 332 9.23 2.77 -5.16
C ILE A 332 7.83 3.32 -4.87
N MET A 333 6.96 3.42 -5.88
CA MET A 333 5.57 3.82 -5.67
C MET A 333 4.88 2.90 -4.65
N ARG A 334 4.98 1.57 -4.83
CA ARG A 334 4.42 0.60 -3.87
C ARG A 334 5.06 0.73 -2.48
N PHE A 335 6.35 1.01 -2.41
CA PHE A 335 7.02 1.27 -1.15
C PHE A 335 6.40 2.48 -0.44
N CYS A 336 6.20 3.59 -1.15
CA CYS A 336 5.58 4.77 -0.58
C CYS A 336 4.10 4.58 -0.20
N GLN A 337 3.37 3.70 -0.89
CA GLN A 337 1.94 3.45 -0.63
C GLN A 337 1.68 2.38 0.44
N ASN A 338 2.55 1.36 0.53
CA ASN A 338 2.31 0.19 1.37
C ASN A 338 3.14 0.18 2.66
N VAL A 339 4.23 0.95 2.70
CA VAL A 339 5.23 0.88 3.79
C VAL A 339 5.33 2.21 4.55
N LEU A 340 5.21 3.36 3.84
CA LEU A 340 5.17 4.69 4.47
C LEU A 340 3.78 5.08 4.94
#